data_12750ac0758e98ad946cdc84f70af5e6
#
_entry.id   12750ac0758e98ad946cdc84f70af5e6
#
_cell.length_a   1.000
_cell.length_b   1.000
_cell.length_c   1.000
_cell.angle_alpha   90.00
_cell.angle_beta   90.00
_cell.angle_gamma   90.00
#
_symmetry.space_group_name_H-M   'P 1'
#
loop_
_entity.id
_entity.type
_entity.pdbx_description
1 polymer ?
#
loop_
_entity_poly.entity_id
_entity_poly.type
_entity_poly.pdbx_seq_one_letter_code
_entity_poly.pdbx_strand_id
1 'polypeptide(L)'
;MDKIKPRIFIASSVEGLDAAYAIQELLEFSAECTVWDQDVFAPSSVTLLDLIKRAQNSDYGIFVFSFDDTIKIRDTEELTVRDNVVFELGLFIGIIGIANCFIVMPRSNDDIHLPTDLTGITPLKYNAKRADNNLKAALGPSANQIKRALRSFSPPDKQMSDELSQQINAIGLSAFFSSRDDYSKYRASTPSIDR
;
A
#
# COMPACT_ATOMS: atom_id res chain seq x y z
N MET A 1 24.00 -12.67 -16.37
CA MET A 1 23.29 -12.70 -15.08
C MET A 1 22.05 -11.86 -15.23
N ASP A 2 20.89 -12.46 -15.09
CA ASP A 2 19.63 -11.71 -15.10
C ASP A 2 19.61 -10.75 -13.91
N LYS A 3 19.33 -9.49 -14.19
CA LYS A 3 19.26 -8.46 -13.14
C LYS A 3 18.04 -8.77 -12.27
N ILE A 4 18.23 -8.89 -10.95
CA ILE A 4 17.14 -9.08 -10.00
C ILE A 4 16.19 -7.88 -10.13
N LYS A 5 14.92 -8.15 -10.41
CA LYS A 5 13.89 -7.13 -10.51
C LYS A 5 13.33 -6.81 -9.11
N PRO A 6 13.00 -5.55 -8.82
CA PRO A 6 12.29 -5.20 -7.60
C PRO A 6 10.87 -5.78 -7.59
N ARG A 7 10.40 -6.19 -6.41
CA ARG A 7 9.04 -6.68 -6.17
C ARG A 7 8.15 -5.50 -5.80
N ILE A 8 7.04 -5.35 -6.50
CA ILE A 8 6.11 -4.24 -6.31
C ILE A 8 4.72 -4.78 -5.98
N PHE A 9 4.15 -4.33 -4.88
CA PHE A 9 2.74 -4.51 -4.58
C PHE A 9 1.93 -3.34 -5.15
N ILE A 10 0.81 -3.64 -5.82
CA ILE A 10 -0.10 -2.63 -6.37
C ILE A 10 -1.45 -2.75 -5.66
N ALA A 11 -1.79 -1.73 -4.89
CA ALA A 11 -3.07 -1.59 -4.19
C ALA A 11 -4.03 -0.70 -4.98
N SER A 12 -5.30 -1.02 -4.96
CA SER A 12 -6.39 -0.21 -5.53
C SER A 12 -7.73 -0.56 -4.91
N SER A 13 -8.74 0.28 -5.11
CA SER A 13 -10.14 -0.15 -4.99
C SER A 13 -10.51 -1.08 -6.15
N VAL A 14 -11.69 -1.70 -6.10
CA VAL A 14 -12.21 -2.53 -7.21
C VAL A 14 -12.33 -1.70 -8.49
N GLU A 15 -12.76 -0.46 -8.36
CA GLU A 15 -12.92 0.51 -9.46
C GLU A 15 -11.56 0.94 -10.05
N GLY A 16 -10.49 0.83 -9.28
CA GLY A 16 -9.12 1.12 -9.71
C GLY A 16 -8.39 -0.04 -10.38
N LEU A 17 -8.97 -1.25 -10.44
CA LEU A 17 -8.31 -2.46 -10.93
C LEU A 17 -7.79 -2.34 -12.37
N ASP A 18 -8.56 -1.74 -13.28
CA ASP A 18 -8.11 -1.56 -14.67
C ASP A 18 -6.82 -0.73 -14.74
N ALA A 19 -6.70 0.30 -13.90
CA ALA A 19 -5.48 1.09 -13.83
C ALA A 19 -4.34 0.32 -13.17
N ALA A 20 -4.61 -0.48 -12.15
CA ALA A 20 -3.62 -1.34 -11.49
C ALA A 20 -3.03 -2.37 -12.47
N TYR A 21 -3.87 -3.07 -13.24
CA TYR A 21 -3.42 -4.00 -14.28
C TYR A 21 -2.66 -3.31 -15.42
N ALA A 22 -3.12 -2.15 -15.85
CA ALA A 22 -2.40 -1.39 -16.87
C ALA A 22 -1.00 -0.96 -16.39
N ILE A 23 -0.85 -0.59 -15.11
CA ILE A 23 0.45 -0.29 -14.49
C ILE A 23 1.31 -1.54 -14.42
N GLN A 24 0.77 -2.69 -13.95
CA GLN A 24 1.46 -3.97 -13.91
C GLN A 24 2.06 -4.30 -15.27
N GLU A 25 1.26 -4.23 -16.33
CA GLU A 25 1.70 -4.51 -17.70
C GLU A 25 2.77 -3.51 -18.19
N LEU A 26 2.61 -2.22 -17.90
CA LEU A 26 3.60 -1.22 -18.26
C LEU A 26 4.95 -1.41 -17.55
N LEU A 27 4.97 -2.05 -16.38
CA LEU A 27 6.17 -2.28 -15.57
C LEU A 27 6.78 -3.68 -15.73
N GLU A 28 6.15 -4.60 -16.46
CA GLU A 28 6.51 -6.03 -16.59
C GLU A 28 8.01 -6.29 -16.82
N PHE A 29 8.64 -5.49 -17.68
CA PHE A 29 10.08 -5.65 -17.96
C PHE A 29 10.99 -5.02 -16.91
N SER A 30 10.45 -4.20 -16.00
CA SER A 30 11.22 -3.41 -15.03
C SER A 30 11.11 -3.91 -13.60
N ALA A 31 10.01 -4.61 -13.26
CA ALA A 31 9.71 -5.06 -11.91
C ALA A 31 8.83 -6.32 -11.94
N GLU A 32 8.77 -7.02 -10.81
CA GLU A 32 7.82 -8.09 -10.52
C GLU A 32 6.64 -7.47 -9.76
N CYS A 33 5.56 -7.17 -10.50
CA CYS A 33 4.39 -6.51 -9.93
C CYS A 33 3.30 -7.52 -9.58
N THR A 34 2.70 -7.41 -8.38
CA THR A 34 1.54 -8.19 -7.94
C THR A 34 0.41 -7.23 -7.59
N VAL A 35 -0.75 -7.35 -8.24
CA VAL A 35 -1.95 -6.59 -7.90
C VAL A 35 -2.64 -7.25 -6.70
N TRP A 36 -3.29 -6.48 -5.86
CA TRP A 36 -3.85 -6.90 -4.58
C TRP A 36 -4.85 -8.08 -4.69
N ASP A 37 -5.53 -8.25 -5.82
CA ASP A 37 -6.49 -9.33 -6.06
C ASP A 37 -5.86 -10.62 -6.63
N GLN A 38 -4.53 -10.62 -6.85
CA GLN A 38 -3.77 -11.77 -7.35
C GLN A 38 -3.11 -12.53 -6.19
N ASP A 39 -3.75 -13.59 -5.70
CA ASP A 39 -3.25 -14.53 -4.68
C ASP A 39 -2.80 -13.89 -3.35
N VAL A 40 -3.38 -12.75 -2.99
CA VAL A 40 -2.93 -11.97 -1.83
C VAL A 40 -3.51 -12.52 -0.52
N PHE A 41 -4.69 -13.14 -0.55
CA PHE A 41 -5.39 -13.58 0.65
C PHE A 41 -5.65 -15.06 0.65
N ALA A 42 -5.05 -15.80 1.59
CA ALA A 42 -5.41 -17.19 1.84
C ALA A 42 -6.80 -17.26 2.52
N PRO A 43 -7.65 -18.24 2.18
CA PRO A 43 -8.89 -18.46 2.91
C PRO A 43 -8.64 -18.59 4.41
N SER A 44 -9.42 -17.89 5.22
CA SER A 44 -9.32 -17.90 6.71
C SER A 44 -8.10 -17.20 7.31
N SER A 45 -7.33 -16.42 6.55
CA SER A 45 -6.23 -15.62 7.09
C SER A 45 -6.73 -14.31 7.72
N VAL A 46 -5.93 -13.76 8.66
CA VAL A 46 -6.17 -12.41 9.19
C VAL A 46 -5.64 -11.42 8.18
N THR A 47 -6.53 -10.78 7.44
CA THR A 47 -6.24 -9.84 6.34
C THR A 47 -5.11 -8.85 6.66
N LEU A 48 -5.09 -8.30 7.89
CA LEU A 48 -4.04 -7.36 8.32
C LEU A 48 -2.65 -8.03 8.39
N LEU A 49 -2.56 -9.27 8.90
CA LEU A 49 -1.27 -9.97 8.99
C LEU A 49 -0.71 -10.32 7.61
N ASP A 50 -1.59 -10.65 6.67
CA ASP A 50 -1.17 -10.93 5.30
C ASP A 50 -0.71 -9.66 4.58
N LEU A 51 -1.38 -8.54 4.84
CA LEU A 51 -0.96 -7.24 4.32
C LEU A 51 0.41 -6.83 4.87
N ILE A 52 0.67 -7.04 6.17
CA ILE A 52 1.99 -6.81 6.78
C ILE A 52 3.06 -7.68 6.11
N LYS A 53 2.81 -8.98 5.95
CA LYS A 53 3.73 -9.89 5.25
C LYS A 53 3.98 -9.45 3.81
N ARG A 54 2.95 -8.99 3.13
CA ARG A 54 3.06 -8.48 1.77
C ARG A 54 3.96 -7.25 1.72
N ALA A 55 3.76 -6.28 2.61
CA ALA A 55 4.60 -5.10 2.71
C ALA A 55 6.07 -5.46 2.99
N GLN A 56 6.32 -6.39 3.94
CA GLN A 56 7.68 -6.88 4.25
C GLN A 56 8.35 -7.60 3.07
N ASN A 57 7.58 -8.23 2.19
CA ASN A 57 8.08 -8.95 1.01
C ASN A 57 8.13 -8.09 -0.25
N SER A 58 7.77 -6.81 -0.18
CA SER A 58 7.80 -5.86 -1.30
C SER A 58 8.93 -4.87 -1.14
N ASP A 59 9.56 -4.52 -2.25
CA ASP A 59 10.59 -3.48 -2.29
C ASP A 59 9.97 -2.10 -2.53
N TYR A 60 8.80 -2.07 -3.18
CA TYR A 60 8.00 -0.86 -3.45
C TYR A 60 6.51 -1.13 -3.33
N GLY A 61 5.72 -0.06 -3.11
CA GLY A 61 4.27 -0.06 -3.17
C GLY A 61 3.76 0.97 -4.17
N ILE A 62 2.73 0.61 -4.96
CA ILE A 62 1.99 1.52 -5.83
C ILE A 62 0.54 1.53 -5.36
N PHE A 63 0.01 2.70 -5.06
CA PHE A 63 -1.35 2.90 -4.55
C PHE A 63 -2.15 3.68 -5.57
N VAL A 64 -3.09 2.99 -6.23
CA VAL A 64 -3.97 3.59 -7.23
C VAL A 64 -5.18 4.17 -6.53
N PHE A 65 -5.25 5.49 -6.48
CA PHE A 65 -6.36 6.22 -5.92
C PHE A 65 -7.42 6.45 -6.98
N SER A 66 -8.62 5.98 -6.73
CA SER A 66 -9.84 6.27 -7.48
C SER A 66 -10.73 7.18 -6.63
N PHE A 67 -11.54 8.02 -7.27
CA PHE A 67 -12.43 8.97 -6.59
C PHE A 67 -13.86 8.49 -6.72
N ASP A 68 -14.15 7.34 -6.13
CA ASP A 68 -15.43 6.65 -6.30
C ASP A 68 -16.30 6.75 -5.04
N ASP A 69 -15.70 7.16 -3.91
CA ASP A 69 -16.40 7.37 -2.65
C ASP A 69 -16.65 8.87 -2.43
N THR A 70 -17.76 9.20 -1.77
CA THR A 70 -18.09 10.55 -1.33
C THR A 70 -18.12 10.60 0.19
N ILE A 71 -17.52 11.64 0.76
CA ILE A 71 -17.58 11.93 2.19
C ILE A 71 -18.35 13.23 2.40
N LYS A 72 -19.19 13.26 3.42
CA LYS A 72 -19.87 14.48 3.82
C LYS A 72 -19.12 15.16 4.96
N ILE A 73 -18.50 16.31 4.66
CA ILE A 73 -17.79 17.13 5.63
C ILE A 73 -18.57 18.45 5.78
N ARG A 74 -19.12 18.72 6.98
CA ARG A 74 -19.79 19.98 7.29
C ARG A 74 -20.80 20.46 6.24
N ASP A 75 -21.70 19.57 5.81
CA ASP A 75 -22.72 19.80 4.77
C ASP A 75 -22.24 19.92 3.32
N THR A 76 -20.96 19.69 3.05
CA THR A 76 -20.41 19.56 1.68
C THR A 76 -20.11 18.10 1.37
N GLU A 77 -20.51 17.60 0.21
CA GLU A 77 -20.08 16.30 -0.31
C GLU A 77 -18.78 16.49 -1.07
N GLU A 78 -17.73 15.79 -0.65
CA GLU A 78 -16.42 15.81 -1.30
C GLU A 78 -16.07 14.41 -1.80
N LEU A 79 -15.43 14.35 -2.96
CA LEU A 79 -14.86 13.09 -3.47
C LEU A 79 -13.70 12.68 -2.60
N THR A 80 -13.65 11.41 -2.20
CA THR A 80 -12.58 10.86 -1.38
C THR A 80 -12.03 9.56 -1.97
N VAL A 81 -10.86 9.21 -1.53
CA VAL A 81 -10.23 7.92 -1.81
C VAL A 81 -10.75 6.88 -0.83
N ARG A 82 -10.86 5.64 -1.27
CA ARG A 82 -11.27 4.52 -0.43
C ARG A 82 -10.38 4.36 0.79
N ASP A 83 -10.98 4.36 1.98
CA ASP A 83 -10.26 4.30 3.27
C ASP A 83 -9.27 3.14 3.37
N ASN A 84 -9.61 1.98 2.82
CA ASN A 84 -8.73 0.81 2.82
C ASN A 84 -7.42 1.08 2.09
N VAL A 85 -7.45 1.74 0.93
CA VAL A 85 -6.23 2.04 0.14
C VAL A 85 -5.34 3.05 0.87
N VAL A 86 -5.95 4.01 1.58
CA VAL A 86 -5.21 4.97 2.42
C VAL A 86 -4.57 4.27 3.61
N PHE A 87 -5.29 3.35 4.26
CA PHE A 87 -4.76 2.53 5.36
C PHE A 87 -3.57 1.67 4.88
N GLU A 88 -3.71 0.99 3.74
CA GLU A 88 -2.66 0.17 3.14
C GLU A 88 -1.42 1.01 2.81
N LEU A 89 -1.59 2.19 2.23
CA LEU A 89 -0.50 3.14 2.00
C LEU A 89 0.24 3.50 3.30
N GLY A 90 -0.50 3.85 4.37
CA GLY A 90 0.08 4.19 5.66
C GLY A 90 0.90 3.03 6.26
N LEU A 91 0.38 1.81 6.15
CA LEU A 91 1.08 0.61 6.59
C LEU A 91 2.38 0.37 5.81
N PHE A 92 2.34 0.49 4.49
CA PHE A 92 3.52 0.34 3.63
C PHE A 92 4.56 1.43 3.90
N ILE A 93 4.14 2.69 4.09
CA ILE A 93 5.06 3.77 4.48
C ILE A 93 5.79 3.43 5.78
N GLY A 94 5.09 2.86 6.76
CA GLY A 94 5.70 2.44 8.03
C GLY A 94 6.68 1.28 7.92
N ILE A 95 6.51 0.39 6.93
CA ILE A 95 7.33 -0.83 6.77
C ILE A 95 8.48 -0.62 5.80
N ILE A 96 8.21 -0.09 4.59
CA ILE A 96 9.22 0.05 3.53
C ILE A 96 9.69 1.49 3.30
N GLY A 97 9.12 2.44 4.00
CA GLY A 97 9.46 3.86 3.92
C GLY A 97 8.74 4.63 2.80
N ILE A 98 8.54 5.93 3.04
CA ILE A 98 7.78 6.83 2.15
C ILE A 98 8.39 6.94 0.73
N ALA A 99 9.73 6.87 0.62
CA ALA A 99 10.44 6.98 -0.65
C ALA A 99 10.17 5.80 -1.60
N ASN A 100 9.68 4.68 -1.06
CA ASN A 100 9.38 3.46 -1.80
C ASN A 100 7.87 3.29 -2.09
N CYS A 101 7.05 4.30 -1.77
CA CYS A 101 5.61 4.31 -1.99
C CYS A 101 5.24 5.34 -3.06
N PHE A 102 4.48 4.91 -4.07
CA PHE A 102 3.99 5.77 -5.15
C PHE A 102 2.46 5.86 -5.10
N ILE A 103 1.93 7.06 -5.20
CA ILE A 103 0.50 7.29 -5.40
C ILE A 103 0.27 7.57 -6.88
N VAL A 104 -0.65 6.85 -7.51
CA VAL A 104 -1.10 7.08 -8.88
C VAL A 104 -2.58 7.43 -8.85
N MET A 105 -2.98 8.55 -9.45
CA MET A 105 -4.37 9.02 -9.42
C MET A 105 -4.76 9.72 -10.72
N PRO A 106 -6.05 9.73 -11.09
CA PRO A 106 -6.52 10.51 -12.22
C PRO A 106 -6.36 12.02 -11.94
N ARG A 107 -6.17 12.80 -13.01
CA ARG A 107 -6.29 14.26 -12.90
C ARG A 107 -7.75 14.62 -12.69
N SER A 108 -8.04 15.37 -11.65
CA SER A 108 -9.34 15.98 -11.41
C SER A 108 -9.19 17.48 -11.28
N ASN A 109 -10.23 18.21 -11.64
CA ASN A 109 -10.37 19.64 -11.37
C ASN A 109 -11.15 19.89 -10.09
N ASP A 110 -11.72 18.83 -9.50
CA ASP A 110 -12.49 18.90 -8.28
C ASP A 110 -11.55 18.88 -7.06
N ASP A 111 -11.95 19.51 -6.00
CA ASP A 111 -11.28 19.41 -4.71
C ASP A 111 -11.44 17.99 -4.18
N ILE A 112 -10.32 17.32 -4.05
CA ILE A 112 -10.24 15.94 -3.59
C ILE A 112 -9.77 15.95 -2.17
N HIS A 113 -10.56 15.37 -1.29
CA HIS A 113 -10.16 15.20 0.09
C HIS A 113 -9.09 14.11 0.19
N LEU A 114 -7.85 14.53 0.44
CA LEU A 114 -6.76 13.65 0.83
C LEU A 114 -6.37 13.95 2.28
N PRO A 115 -6.02 12.94 3.09
CA PRO A 115 -5.47 13.19 4.42
C PRO A 115 -4.30 14.18 4.35
N THR A 116 -4.33 15.20 5.21
CA THR A 116 -3.31 16.27 5.23
C THR A 116 -1.89 15.74 5.43
N ASP A 117 -1.75 14.62 6.13
CA ASP A 117 -0.47 13.97 6.39
C ASP A 117 0.17 13.35 5.12
N LEU A 118 -0.62 13.16 4.06
CA LEU A 118 -0.12 12.73 2.75
C LEU A 118 0.38 13.87 1.87
N THR A 119 0.26 15.13 2.29
CA THR A 119 0.69 16.31 1.50
C THR A 119 2.19 16.32 1.16
N GLY A 120 3.00 15.54 1.86
CA GLY A 120 4.42 15.33 1.55
C GLY A 120 4.72 14.42 0.36
N ILE A 121 3.72 13.66 -0.13
CA ILE A 121 3.86 12.75 -1.27
C ILE A 121 3.29 13.43 -2.50
N THR A 122 4.11 13.60 -3.55
CA THR A 122 3.63 14.12 -4.83
C THR A 122 3.02 13.00 -5.66
N PRO A 123 1.67 12.98 -5.88
CA PRO A 123 1.04 11.93 -6.66
C PRO A 123 1.42 11.98 -8.15
N LEU A 124 1.51 10.83 -8.77
CA LEU A 124 1.66 10.65 -10.20
C LEU A 124 0.28 10.72 -10.86
N LYS A 125 -0.01 11.83 -11.52
CA LYS A 125 -1.33 12.10 -12.09
C LYS A 125 -1.41 11.70 -13.56
N TYR A 126 -2.47 10.96 -13.94
CA TYR A 126 -2.74 10.57 -15.33
C TYR A 126 -4.05 11.18 -15.87
N ASN A 127 -4.17 11.28 -17.20
CA ASN A 127 -5.39 11.78 -17.85
C ASN A 127 -6.37 10.62 -18.07
N ALA A 128 -7.33 10.42 -17.16
CA ALA A 128 -8.38 9.41 -17.30
C ALA A 128 -9.42 9.74 -18.41
N LYS A 129 -9.52 11.01 -18.79
CA LYS A 129 -10.50 11.50 -19.81
C LYS A 129 -9.82 11.68 -21.18
N ARG A 130 -9.07 10.69 -21.65
CA ARG A 130 -8.52 10.71 -23.02
C ARG A 130 -9.61 10.43 -24.03
N ALA A 131 -9.58 11.15 -25.16
CA ALA A 131 -10.57 11.00 -26.22
C ALA A 131 -10.55 9.59 -26.86
N ASP A 132 -9.40 8.91 -26.84
CA ASP A 132 -9.21 7.57 -27.37
C ASP A 132 -9.47 6.46 -26.35
N ASN A 133 -9.85 6.78 -25.10
CA ASN A 133 -10.04 5.88 -23.98
C ASN A 133 -8.84 4.91 -23.73
N ASN A 134 -7.64 5.25 -24.21
CA ASN A 134 -6.46 4.42 -24.04
C ASN A 134 -5.81 4.65 -22.68
N LEU A 135 -6.20 3.80 -21.72
CA LEU A 135 -5.73 3.88 -20.32
C LEU A 135 -4.22 3.65 -20.20
N LYS A 136 -3.65 2.70 -20.95
CA LYS A 136 -2.19 2.45 -20.96
C LYS A 136 -1.42 3.67 -21.43
N ALA A 137 -1.88 4.33 -22.49
CA ALA A 137 -1.26 5.56 -22.95
C ALA A 137 -1.42 6.70 -21.95
N ALA A 138 -2.53 6.75 -21.21
CA ALA A 138 -2.74 7.70 -20.12
C ALA A 138 -1.76 7.51 -18.97
N LEU A 139 -1.51 6.25 -18.59
CA LEU A 139 -0.63 5.85 -17.47
C LEU A 139 0.86 5.82 -17.83
N GLY A 140 1.20 5.80 -19.13
CA GLY A 140 2.57 5.75 -19.61
C GLY A 140 3.53 6.76 -18.96
N PRO A 141 3.17 8.06 -18.84
CA PRO A 141 4.01 9.05 -18.15
C PRO A 141 4.28 8.70 -16.68
N SER A 142 3.25 8.23 -15.95
CA SER A 142 3.38 7.81 -14.55
C SER A 142 4.28 6.57 -14.44
N ALA A 143 4.05 5.55 -15.26
CA ALA A 143 4.88 4.35 -15.31
C ALA A 143 6.36 4.67 -15.64
N ASN A 144 6.62 5.62 -16.54
CA ASN A 144 7.97 6.06 -16.85
C ASN A 144 8.66 6.79 -15.68
N GLN A 145 7.92 7.50 -14.84
CA GLN A 145 8.47 8.09 -13.62
C GLN A 145 8.82 7.02 -12.61
N ILE A 146 7.96 6.01 -12.41
CA ILE A 146 8.24 4.86 -11.56
C ILE A 146 9.48 4.13 -12.08
N LYS A 147 9.56 3.80 -13.37
CA LYS A 147 10.75 3.15 -13.98
C LYS A 147 12.05 3.92 -13.71
N ARG A 148 12.00 5.26 -13.71
CA ARG A 148 13.19 6.06 -13.35
C ARG A 148 13.60 5.88 -11.90
N ALA A 149 12.64 5.85 -10.98
CA ALA A 149 12.92 5.61 -9.56
C ALA A 149 13.50 4.19 -9.33
N LEU A 150 13.00 3.18 -10.06
CA LEU A 150 13.49 1.81 -9.97
C LEU A 150 14.92 1.62 -10.49
N ARG A 151 15.51 2.58 -11.20
CA ARG A 151 16.92 2.46 -11.71
C ARG A 151 17.95 2.46 -10.59
N SER A 152 17.64 3.07 -9.45
CA SER A 152 18.48 3.12 -8.25
C SER A 152 18.28 1.91 -7.33
N PHE A 153 17.44 0.94 -7.72
CA PHE A 153 17.20 -0.25 -6.94
C PHE A 153 18.46 -1.09 -6.84
N SER A 154 18.88 -1.37 -5.61
CA SER A 154 19.86 -2.39 -5.27
C SER A 154 19.17 -3.41 -4.38
N PRO A 155 19.22 -4.71 -4.74
CA PRO A 155 18.66 -5.74 -3.87
C PRO A 155 19.27 -5.61 -2.47
N PRO A 156 18.48 -5.70 -1.39
CA PRO A 156 19.02 -5.72 -0.03
C PRO A 156 19.96 -6.92 0.12
N ASP A 157 21.04 -6.74 0.89
CA ASP A 157 21.94 -7.82 1.21
C ASP A 157 21.17 -8.89 1.99
N LYS A 158 21.10 -10.10 1.44
CA LYS A 158 20.20 -11.17 1.93
C LYS A 158 20.45 -11.49 3.40
N GLN A 159 21.69 -11.44 3.85
CA GLN A 159 22.04 -11.65 5.25
C GLN A 159 21.48 -10.56 6.17
N MET A 160 21.59 -9.28 5.77
CA MET A 160 21.11 -8.16 6.58
C MET A 160 19.57 -8.11 6.64
N SER A 161 18.87 -8.49 5.54
CA SER A 161 17.41 -8.55 5.52
C SER A 161 16.87 -9.68 6.42
N ASP A 162 17.53 -10.83 6.44
CA ASP A 162 17.14 -11.97 7.26
C ASP A 162 17.36 -11.66 8.76
N GLU A 163 18.48 -11.04 9.13
CA GLU A 163 18.77 -10.62 10.52
C GLU A 163 17.76 -9.56 10.99
N LEU A 164 17.46 -8.56 10.18
CA LEU A 164 16.47 -7.51 10.51
C LEU A 164 15.07 -8.10 10.67
N SER A 165 14.67 -9.02 9.81
CA SER A 165 13.39 -9.71 9.89
C SER A 165 13.28 -10.56 11.15
N GLN A 166 14.36 -11.24 11.54
CA GLN A 166 14.42 -12.00 12.80
C GLN A 166 14.32 -11.08 14.03
N GLN A 167 15.00 -9.94 14.03
CA GLN A 167 14.93 -8.95 15.09
C GLN A 167 13.52 -8.35 15.24
N ILE A 168 12.87 -7.96 14.14
CA ILE A 168 11.51 -7.42 14.13
C ILE A 168 10.51 -8.46 14.67
N ASN A 169 10.62 -9.72 14.24
CA ASN A 169 9.77 -10.80 14.72
C ASN A 169 9.99 -11.07 16.21
N ALA A 170 11.22 -11.03 16.69
CA ALA A 170 11.53 -11.20 18.09
C ALA A 170 10.96 -10.07 18.96
N ILE A 171 11.06 -8.82 18.51
CA ILE A 171 10.50 -7.66 19.22
C ILE A 171 8.96 -7.73 19.20
N GLY A 172 8.34 -8.03 18.06
CA GLY A 172 6.90 -8.17 17.92
C GLY A 172 6.34 -9.27 18.82
N LEU A 173 6.99 -10.43 18.88
CA LEU A 173 6.60 -11.53 19.75
C LEU A 173 6.76 -11.15 21.24
N SER A 174 7.86 -10.51 21.63
CA SER A 174 8.08 -10.11 23.04
C SER A 174 7.04 -9.06 23.48
N ALA A 175 6.72 -8.08 22.66
CA ALA A 175 5.69 -7.08 22.94
C ALA A 175 4.30 -7.71 23.05
N PHE A 176 3.98 -8.68 22.17
CA PHE A 176 2.71 -9.40 22.20
C PHE A 176 2.55 -10.25 23.46
N PHE A 177 3.58 -10.97 23.89
CA PHE A 177 3.55 -11.78 25.11
C PHE A 177 3.52 -10.91 26.36
N SER A 178 4.29 -9.81 26.42
CA SER A 178 4.26 -8.85 27.52
C SER A 178 2.86 -8.24 27.72
N SER A 179 2.21 -7.81 26.64
CA SER A 179 0.85 -7.27 26.71
C SER A 179 -0.19 -8.29 27.16
N ARG A 180 -0.01 -9.56 26.83
CA ARG A 180 -0.90 -10.65 27.22
C ARG A 180 -0.78 -11.01 28.71
N ASP A 181 0.43 -10.98 29.25
CA ASP A 181 0.68 -11.18 30.67
C ASP A 181 0.10 -10.03 31.52
N ASP A 182 0.23 -8.80 31.08
CA ASP A 182 -0.38 -7.64 31.70
C ASP A 182 -1.90 -7.69 31.67
N TYR A 183 -2.50 -8.15 30.54
CA TYR A 183 -3.95 -8.30 30.42
C TYR A 183 -4.50 -9.42 31.34
N SER A 184 -3.77 -10.51 31.52
CA SER A 184 -4.16 -11.59 32.44
C SER A 184 -4.09 -11.15 33.91
N LYS A 185 -3.12 -10.32 34.30
CA LYS A 185 -3.02 -9.71 35.61
C LYS A 185 -4.16 -8.73 35.88
N TYR A 186 -4.54 -7.92 34.88
CA TYR A 186 -5.65 -6.98 34.97
C TYR A 186 -7.00 -7.69 35.16
N ARG A 187 -7.22 -8.81 34.46
CA ARG A 187 -8.46 -9.60 34.57
C ARG A 187 -8.57 -10.32 35.92
N ALA A 188 -7.46 -10.70 36.54
CA ALA A 188 -7.42 -11.31 37.86
C ALA A 188 -7.68 -10.31 39.02
N SER A 189 -7.52 -9.01 38.77
CA SER A 189 -7.70 -7.94 39.75
C SER A 189 -9.07 -7.25 39.70
N THR A 190 -9.96 -7.59 38.77
CA THR A 190 -11.29 -7.00 38.68
C THR A 190 -12.28 -7.82 39.53
N PRO A 191 -12.93 -7.23 40.57
CA PRO A 191 -13.95 -7.94 41.35
C PRO A 191 -15.15 -8.29 40.44
N SER A 192 -15.66 -9.52 40.57
CA SER A 192 -16.92 -9.91 39.95
C SER A 192 -18.04 -9.02 40.49
N ILE A 193 -18.65 -8.25 39.62
CA ILE A 193 -19.91 -7.54 39.93
C ILE A 193 -20.99 -8.59 39.76
N ASP A 194 -21.36 -9.23 40.87
CA ASP A 194 -22.57 -10.06 40.96
C ASP A 194 -23.79 -9.13 40.79
N ARG A 195 -24.62 -9.47 39.84
CA ARG A 195 -26.01 -8.98 39.69
C ARG A 195 -26.96 -10.14 39.94
#